data_6488ecf9645344ff9c176845132bf9c1
#
_entry.id   6488ecf9645344ff9c176845132bf9c1
#
_cell.length_a   1.000
_cell.length_b   1.000
_cell.length_c   1.000
_cell.angle_alpha   90.00
_cell.angle_beta   90.00
_cell.angle_gamma   90.00
#
_symmetry.space_group_name_H-M   'P 1'
#
loop_
_entity.id
_entity.type
_entity.pdbx_description
1 polymer ?
#
loop_
_entity_poly.entity_id
_entity_poly.type
_entity_poly.pdbx_seq_one_letter_code
_entity_poly.pdbx_strand_id
1 'polypeptide(L)'
;MSTDFTWLIGGPQGSGVESGANIFSKVCAQMGYQIFGKREFYSNIKGEHSYFTVRISDEKIHSNVNDVNLMVSFDAETIFRHFDEISSNGGIIYDSELENTDTDRVRTLDGPFKERLHTLLESKNKPFTIAGVLEVAKEKGVKLYPVSFKTLLETLSEEVDNPRLRGLVRMYNVIGVSLSLGLIQMPSDSLVNSIDDIFSKKPKIAEINQQAASFSYNYASKNFENFNHSLTGTQKQSDTILVQGHFGCSLGKMVCGCRFQSYYPITPASDESVYLESNEILEIENDRPGSTIVVQTEDEISAIGMMIGSALTGTRSSTSTSGPGFALMTEALGWAGINEVAVVITLYQRSGPSTG
;
A
#
# COMPACT_ATOMS: atom_id res chain seq x y z
N MET A 1 16.22 1.37 22.91
CA MET A 1 14.91 1.97 22.57
C MET A 1 14.28 1.06 21.54
N SER A 2 13.00 0.73 21.69
CA SER A 2 12.28 -0.04 20.67
C SER A 2 12.21 0.78 19.37
N THR A 3 12.35 0.09 18.24
CA THR A 3 12.19 0.70 16.92
C THR A 3 10.69 0.84 16.65
N ASP A 4 10.24 2.04 16.33
CA ASP A 4 8.89 2.32 15.80
C ASP A 4 9.04 3.37 14.71
N PHE A 5 8.80 2.97 13.47
CA PHE A 5 9.07 3.80 12.30
C PHE A 5 7.95 3.68 11.29
N THR A 6 7.44 4.80 10.83
CA THR A 6 6.38 4.86 9.84
C THR A 6 6.89 5.49 8.55
N TRP A 7 6.73 4.77 7.47
CA TRP A 7 7.04 5.20 6.10
C TRP A 7 5.76 5.41 5.30
N LEU A 8 5.70 6.47 4.52
CA LEU A 8 4.59 6.79 3.63
C LEU A 8 5.07 6.92 2.19
N ILE A 9 4.38 6.30 1.26
CA ILE A 9 4.56 6.49 -0.18
C ILE A 9 3.24 6.97 -0.78
N GLY A 10 3.30 8.02 -1.60
CA GLY A 10 2.11 8.55 -2.24
C GLY A 10 2.36 9.05 -3.66
N GLY A 11 1.31 9.06 -4.45
CA GLY A 11 1.36 9.49 -5.84
C GLY A 11 0.07 9.19 -6.61
N PRO A 12 0.03 9.56 -7.90
CA PRO A 12 -1.15 9.33 -8.71
C PRO A 12 -1.39 7.83 -8.89
N GLN A 13 -2.64 7.47 -9.13
CA GLN A 13 -2.98 6.08 -9.42
C GLN A 13 -2.21 5.56 -10.63
N GLY A 14 -1.69 4.33 -10.51
CA GLY A 14 -0.85 3.71 -11.53
C GLY A 14 0.65 4.06 -11.43
N SER A 15 1.07 4.94 -10.53
CA SER A 15 2.49 5.25 -10.28
C SER A 15 3.25 4.15 -9.54
N GLY A 16 2.55 3.08 -9.13
CA GLY A 16 3.16 1.94 -8.44
C GLY A 16 3.31 2.11 -6.93
N VAL A 17 2.52 2.96 -6.29
CA VAL A 17 2.47 3.15 -4.83
C VAL A 17 2.37 1.81 -4.10
N GLU A 18 1.41 0.95 -4.49
CA GLU A 18 1.24 -0.37 -3.87
C GLU A 18 2.45 -1.29 -4.08
N SER A 19 2.98 -1.32 -5.31
CA SER A 19 4.17 -2.13 -5.60
C SER A 19 5.38 -1.67 -4.79
N GLY A 20 5.56 -0.36 -4.64
CA GLY A 20 6.59 0.23 -3.79
C GLY A 20 6.41 -0.17 -2.33
N ALA A 21 5.20 -0.05 -1.79
CA ALA A 21 4.90 -0.43 -0.41
C ALA A 21 5.12 -1.93 -0.16
N ASN A 22 4.80 -2.78 -1.13
CA ASN A 22 5.05 -4.22 -1.04
C ASN A 22 6.55 -4.55 -1.02
N ILE A 23 7.37 -3.87 -1.85
CA ILE A 23 8.83 -4.03 -1.84
C ILE A 23 9.38 -3.60 -0.47
N PHE A 24 9.04 -2.39 0.00
CA PHE A 24 9.48 -1.86 1.29
C PHE A 24 9.11 -2.80 2.44
N SER A 25 7.84 -3.22 2.50
CA SER A 25 7.33 -4.13 3.53
C SER A 25 8.07 -5.47 3.51
N LYS A 26 8.34 -6.03 2.32
CA LYS A 26 9.06 -7.30 2.19
C LYS A 26 10.51 -7.20 2.67
N VAL A 27 11.20 -6.12 2.31
CA VAL A 27 12.55 -5.82 2.81
C VAL A 27 12.55 -5.77 4.33
N CYS A 28 11.64 -5.00 4.94
CA CYS A 28 11.56 -4.86 6.39
C CYS A 28 11.21 -6.20 7.08
N ALA A 29 10.30 -7.01 6.49
CA ALA A 29 9.98 -8.34 7.01
C ALA A 29 11.18 -9.30 6.96
N GLN A 30 11.95 -9.29 5.86
CA GLN A 30 13.18 -10.08 5.75
C GLN A 30 14.23 -9.68 6.79
N MET A 31 14.23 -8.42 7.21
CA MET A 31 15.08 -7.88 8.26
C MET A 31 14.54 -8.11 9.68
N GLY A 32 13.43 -8.83 9.83
CA GLY A 32 12.86 -9.25 11.10
C GLY A 32 11.87 -8.30 11.75
N TYR A 33 11.55 -7.17 11.13
CA TYR A 33 10.58 -6.22 11.66
C TYR A 33 9.14 -6.73 11.57
N GLN A 34 8.33 -6.38 12.56
CA GLN A 34 6.88 -6.48 12.51
C GLN A 34 6.33 -5.35 11.62
N ILE A 35 5.28 -5.65 10.85
CA ILE A 35 4.77 -4.73 9.84
C ILE A 35 3.26 -4.57 9.98
N PHE A 36 2.82 -3.32 9.90
CA PHE A 36 1.42 -2.99 9.69
C PHE A 36 1.30 -2.02 8.52
N GLY A 37 0.74 -2.48 7.42
CA GLY A 37 0.49 -1.68 6.22
C GLY A 37 -0.95 -1.20 6.14
N LYS A 38 -1.14 0.08 5.79
CA LYS A 38 -2.45 0.67 5.52
C LYS A 38 -2.43 1.33 4.16
N ARG A 39 -3.24 0.79 3.24
CA ARG A 39 -3.45 1.36 1.92
C ARG A 39 -4.67 2.27 1.94
N GLU A 40 -4.52 3.47 1.42
CA GLU A 40 -5.63 4.36 1.15
C GLU A 40 -5.67 4.67 -0.35
N PHE A 41 -6.83 4.45 -0.94
CA PHE A 41 -7.08 4.76 -2.34
C PHE A 41 -8.54 5.16 -2.51
N TYR A 42 -8.73 6.14 -3.37
CA TYR A 42 -10.05 6.65 -3.69
C TYR A 42 -10.53 6.10 -5.03
N SER A 43 -11.71 6.53 -5.47
CA SER A 43 -12.29 6.05 -6.72
C SER A 43 -11.39 6.32 -7.94
N ASN A 44 -11.11 5.27 -8.72
CA ASN A 44 -10.36 5.36 -9.98
C ASN A 44 -11.02 6.29 -11.01
N ILE A 45 -12.33 6.52 -10.89
CA ILE A 45 -13.11 7.33 -11.83
C ILE A 45 -12.74 8.81 -11.72
N LYS A 46 -12.39 9.28 -10.52
CA LYS A 46 -12.03 10.68 -10.28
C LYS A 46 -10.53 10.95 -10.29
N GLY A 47 -9.69 9.91 -10.34
CA GLY A 47 -8.23 10.04 -10.29
C GLY A 47 -7.72 10.64 -8.98
N GLU A 48 -8.41 10.35 -7.88
CA GLU A 48 -8.08 10.89 -6.57
C GLU A 48 -6.81 10.27 -6.00
N HIS A 49 -6.27 10.90 -4.97
CA HIS A 49 -5.03 10.57 -4.29
C HIS A 49 -4.94 9.11 -3.84
N SER A 50 -3.76 8.52 -4.01
CA SER A 50 -3.45 7.17 -3.52
C SER A 50 -2.17 7.20 -2.72
N TYR A 51 -2.20 6.63 -1.51
CA TYR A 51 -1.02 6.51 -0.68
C TYR A 51 -1.04 5.22 0.14
N PHE A 52 0.12 4.84 0.62
CA PHE A 52 0.31 3.67 1.45
C PHE A 52 1.21 4.03 2.64
N THR A 53 0.75 3.73 3.84
CA THR A 53 1.52 3.89 5.06
C THR A 53 1.99 2.52 5.55
N VAL A 54 3.28 2.39 5.85
CA VAL A 54 3.88 1.17 6.40
C VAL A 54 4.53 1.50 7.73
N ARG A 55 3.95 1.01 8.82
CA ARG A 55 4.56 1.06 10.15
C ARG A 55 5.37 -0.20 10.37
N ILE A 56 6.59 -0.05 10.86
CA ILE A 56 7.50 -1.15 11.20
C ILE A 56 7.99 -1.00 12.64
N SER A 57 8.15 -2.13 13.32
CA SER A 57 8.63 -2.16 14.70
C SER A 57 9.39 -3.47 14.98
N ASP A 58 10.28 -3.46 15.95
CA ASP A 58 10.88 -4.65 16.54
C ASP A 58 9.94 -5.34 17.55
N GLU A 59 8.88 -4.64 17.98
CA GLU A 59 7.82 -5.17 18.82
C GLU A 59 6.55 -5.47 18.01
N LYS A 60 5.66 -6.29 18.56
CA LYS A 60 4.40 -6.65 17.91
C LYS A 60 3.47 -5.44 17.82
N ILE A 61 3.00 -5.14 16.61
CA ILE A 61 2.10 -4.03 16.31
C ILE A 61 0.79 -4.51 15.69
N HIS A 62 -0.30 -3.78 15.96
CA HIS A 62 -1.65 -4.13 15.51
C HIS A 62 -2.39 -2.96 14.86
N SER A 63 -1.74 -1.81 14.69
CA SER A 63 -2.35 -0.60 14.14
C SER A 63 -1.33 0.29 13.45
N ASN A 64 -1.79 1.18 12.58
CA ASN A 64 -1.02 2.31 12.10
C ASN A 64 -1.01 3.45 13.14
N VAL A 65 -0.11 4.41 12.93
CA VAL A 65 -0.04 5.70 13.63
C VAL A 65 -0.06 6.82 12.60
N ASN A 66 -0.43 8.03 13.03
CA ASN A 66 -0.51 9.18 12.14
C ASN A 66 0.85 9.89 11.95
N ASP A 67 1.79 9.69 12.89
CA ASP A 67 3.12 10.27 12.78
C ASP A 67 3.96 9.52 11.75
N VAL A 68 4.38 10.22 10.70
CA VAL A 68 5.19 9.68 9.61
C VAL A 68 6.64 10.10 9.80
N ASN A 69 7.57 9.14 9.80
CA ASN A 69 9.00 9.43 9.93
C ASN A 69 9.67 9.74 8.58
N LEU A 70 9.23 9.07 7.51
CA LEU A 70 9.76 9.33 6.18
C LEU A 70 8.66 9.20 5.13
N MET A 71 8.49 10.24 4.32
CA MET A 71 7.59 10.25 3.18
C MET A 71 8.36 10.24 1.87
N VAL A 72 7.87 9.46 0.90
CA VAL A 72 8.27 9.57 -0.50
C VAL A 72 7.07 9.97 -1.34
N SER A 73 7.22 11.02 -2.13
CA SER A 73 6.14 11.59 -2.93
C SER A 73 6.48 11.64 -4.41
N PHE A 74 5.53 11.21 -5.24
CA PHE A 74 5.64 11.26 -6.70
C PHE A 74 4.80 12.39 -7.32
N ASP A 75 3.98 13.09 -6.52
CA ASP A 75 3.13 14.19 -6.98
C ASP A 75 2.96 15.30 -5.94
N ALA A 76 2.41 16.42 -6.38
CA ALA A 76 2.15 17.57 -5.53
C ALA A 76 1.04 17.29 -4.51
N GLU A 77 0.04 16.47 -4.85
CA GLU A 77 -1.09 16.19 -3.96
C GLU A 77 -0.64 15.47 -2.69
N THR A 78 0.25 14.49 -2.81
CA THR A 78 0.83 13.78 -1.66
C THR A 78 1.52 14.75 -0.70
N ILE A 79 2.30 15.69 -1.23
CA ILE A 79 3.00 16.67 -0.40
C ILE A 79 2.00 17.59 0.31
N PHE A 80 1.04 18.15 -0.41
CA PHE A 80 0.05 19.05 0.19
C PHE A 80 -0.80 18.37 1.27
N ARG A 81 -1.13 17.08 1.10
CA ARG A 81 -1.99 16.37 2.04
C ARG A 81 -1.28 15.89 3.30
N HIS A 82 0.01 15.55 3.20
CA HIS A 82 0.71 14.80 4.24
C HIS A 82 1.93 15.51 4.87
N PHE A 83 2.29 16.73 4.43
CA PHE A 83 3.48 17.41 4.96
C PHE A 83 3.39 17.67 6.46
N ASP A 84 2.21 17.89 7.01
CA ASP A 84 1.96 18.16 8.43
C ASP A 84 1.93 16.91 9.31
N GLU A 85 1.75 15.72 8.70
CA GLU A 85 1.84 14.42 9.35
C GLU A 85 3.30 13.99 9.61
N ILE A 86 4.27 14.67 8.98
CA ILE A 86 5.67 14.33 9.14
C ILE A 86 6.17 14.76 10.54
N SER A 87 6.76 13.82 11.26
CA SER A 87 7.34 14.06 12.59
C SER A 87 8.48 15.09 12.53
N SER A 88 8.74 15.79 13.64
CA SER A 88 9.73 16.88 13.71
C SER A 88 11.17 16.47 13.34
N ASN A 89 11.50 15.20 13.41
CA ASN A 89 12.79 14.65 12.98
C ASN A 89 12.66 13.77 11.71
N GLY A 90 11.53 13.87 11.05
CA GLY A 90 11.22 13.10 9.85
C GLY A 90 11.87 13.66 8.59
N GLY A 91 11.54 13.04 7.44
CA GLY A 91 12.07 13.44 6.16
C GLY A 91 11.04 13.34 5.04
N ILE A 92 11.25 14.11 3.98
CA ILE A 92 10.43 14.10 2.75
C ILE A 92 11.36 13.93 1.55
N ILE A 93 11.23 12.81 0.83
CA ILE A 93 11.83 12.60 -0.50
C ILE A 93 10.77 13.01 -1.52
N TYR A 94 11.09 13.94 -2.41
CA TYR A 94 10.12 14.48 -3.35
C TYR A 94 10.77 14.89 -4.67
N ASP A 95 9.95 14.97 -5.74
CA ASP A 95 10.42 15.47 -7.01
C ASP A 95 10.64 17.00 -6.94
N SER A 96 11.88 17.42 -7.13
CA SER A 96 12.25 18.86 -7.11
C SER A 96 11.55 19.67 -8.19
N GLU A 97 11.08 19.05 -9.27
CA GLU A 97 10.32 19.74 -10.31
C GLU A 97 8.94 20.20 -9.82
N LEU A 98 8.47 19.70 -8.68
CA LEU A 98 7.15 20.04 -8.10
C LEU A 98 7.15 21.33 -7.28
N GLU A 99 8.31 21.88 -6.88
CA GLU A 99 8.41 22.99 -5.90
C GLU A 99 7.55 24.21 -6.26
N ASN A 100 7.44 24.52 -7.55
CA ASN A 100 6.66 25.66 -8.05
C ASN A 100 5.20 25.31 -8.35
N THR A 101 4.73 24.12 -7.97
CA THR A 101 3.32 23.75 -8.18
C THR A 101 2.43 24.47 -7.19
N ASP A 102 1.50 25.25 -7.71
CA ASP A 102 0.48 25.96 -6.95
C ASP A 102 -0.67 25.03 -6.56
N THR A 103 -1.32 25.31 -5.41
CA THR A 103 -2.50 24.58 -4.92
C THR A 103 -3.64 24.53 -5.96
N ASP A 104 -3.80 25.57 -6.79
CA ASP A 104 -4.87 25.62 -7.79
C ASP A 104 -4.62 24.70 -8.98
N ARG A 105 -3.38 24.29 -9.21
CA ARG A 105 -3.04 23.30 -10.24
C ARG A 105 -3.42 21.89 -9.83
N VAL A 106 -3.62 21.62 -8.54
CA VAL A 106 -4.02 20.30 -8.03
C VAL A 106 -5.55 20.26 -7.86
N ARG A 107 -6.23 19.81 -8.91
CA ARG A 107 -7.71 19.83 -8.99
C ARG A 107 -8.40 18.90 -7.99
N THR A 108 -7.71 17.90 -7.50
CA THR A 108 -8.21 16.90 -6.56
C THR A 108 -8.25 17.38 -5.11
N LEU A 109 -7.59 18.50 -4.79
CA LEU A 109 -7.73 19.17 -3.51
C LEU A 109 -9.11 19.84 -3.42
N ASP A 110 -9.94 19.39 -2.46
CA ASP A 110 -11.25 19.98 -2.22
C ASP A 110 -11.16 21.39 -1.64
N GLY A 111 -12.26 22.18 -1.79
CA GLY A 111 -12.32 23.57 -1.33
C GLY A 111 -11.98 23.76 0.14
N PRO A 112 -12.63 23.01 1.07
CA PRO A 112 -12.34 23.12 2.50
C PRO A 112 -10.89 22.79 2.87
N PHE A 113 -10.25 21.85 2.16
CA PHE A 113 -8.83 21.56 2.37
C PHE A 113 -7.95 22.71 1.90
N LYS A 114 -8.21 23.26 0.70
CA LYS A 114 -7.47 24.43 0.18
C LYS A 114 -7.58 25.63 1.11
N GLU A 115 -8.78 25.95 1.60
CA GLU A 115 -9.00 27.07 2.53
C GLU A 115 -8.17 26.90 3.82
N ARG A 116 -8.15 25.73 4.42
CA ARG A 116 -7.32 25.45 5.61
C ARG A 116 -5.83 25.61 5.30
N LEU A 117 -5.38 25.07 4.15
CA LEU A 117 -3.99 25.16 3.72
C LEU A 117 -3.57 26.60 3.45
N HIS A 118 -4.40 27.38 2.75
CA HIS A 118 -4.16 28.81 2.50
C HIS A 118 -4.07 29.61 3.81
N THR A 119 -5.02 29.39 4.73
CA THR A 119 -4.99 30.03 6.07
C THR A 119 -3.68 29.73 6.81
N LEU A 120 -3.22 28.49 6.76
CA LEU A 120 -1.94 28.10 7.36
C LEU A 120 -0.76 28.84 6.70
N LEU A 121 -0.67 28.81 5.38
CA LEU A 121 0.42 29.41 4.62
C LEU A 121 0.44 30.95 4.76
N GLU A 122 -0.71 31.61 4.74
CA GLU A 122 -0.85 33.03 5.03
C GLU A 122 -0.34 33.39 6.42
N SER A 123 -0.74 32.61 7.44
CA SER A 123 -0.30 32.84 8.83
C SER A 123 1.21 32.74 9.00
N LYS A 124 1.86 32.00 8.12
CA LYS A 124 3.32 31.78 8.07
C LYS A 124 4.03 32.70 7.05
N ASN A 125 3.29 33.54 6.33
CA ASN A 125 3.79 34.37 5.23
C ASN A 125 4.56 33.54 4.17
N LYS A 126 3.97 32.40 3.76
CA LYS A 126 4.51 31.46 2.75
C LYS A 126 3.64 31.45 1.49
N PRO A 127 4.24 31.19 0.31
CA PRO A 127 3.48 31.08 -0.93
C PRO A 127 2.57 29.84 -0.96
N PHE A 128 1.48 29.89 -1.74
CA PHE A 128 0.52 28.76 -1.91
C PHE A 128 1.04 27.69 -2.86
N THR A 129 2.30 27.32 -2.69
CA THR A 129 3.01 26.34 -3.52
C THR A 129 3.60 25.22 -2.68
N ILE A 130 4.08 24.18 -3.35
CA ILE A 130 4.84 23.11 -2.70
C ILE A 130 6.03 23.68 -1.92
N ALA A 131 6.79 24.62 -2.49
CA ALA A 131 7.88 25.27 -1.77
C ALA A 131 7.41 25.88 -0.43
N GLY A 132 6.22 26.52 -0.42
CA GLY A 132 5.68 27.09 0.81
C GLY A 132 5.39 26.05 1.89
N VAL A 133 4.77 24.92 1.57
CA VAL A 133 4.50 23.87 2.56
C VAL A 133 5.79 23.16 3.00
N LEU A 134 6.76 23.00 2.09
CA LEU A 134 8.06 22.42 2.43
C LEU A 134 8.85 23.33 3.40
N GLU A 135 8.76 24.65 3.25
CA GLU A 135 9.33 25.59 4.22
C GLU A 135 8.66 25.48 5.61
N VAL A 136 7.33 25.31 5.65
CA VAL A 136 6.61 25.07 6.91
C VAL A 136 7.07 23.75 7.55
N ALA A 137 7.22 22.69 6.77
CA ALA A 137 7.75 21.41 7.26
C ALA A 137 9.19 21.57 7.79
N LYS A 138 10.04 22.30 7.06
CA LYS A 138 11.41 22.59 7.49
C LYS A 138 11.49 23.39 8.81
N GLU A 139 10.58 24.34 9.01
CA GLU A 139 10.46 25.07 10.30
C GLU A 139 10.11 24.13 11.47
N LYS A 140 9.38 23.04 11.21
CA LYS A 140 9.06 21.98 12.18
C LYS A 140 10.24 21.02 12.44
N GLY A 141 11.35 21.15 11.69
CA GLY A 141 12.54 20.31 11.81
C GLY A 141 12.58 19.13 10.83
N VAL A 142 11.68 19.09 9.85
CA VAL A 142 11.65 18.04 8.82
C VAL A 142 12.80 18.24 7.85
N LYS A 143 13.51 17.17 7.51
CA LYS A 143 14.57 17.15 6.50
C LYS A 143 13.99 16.98 5.10
N LEU A 144 14.51 17.74 4.15
CA LEU A 144 14.06 17.74 2.76
C LEU A 144 15.11 17.10 1.87
N TYR A 145 14.67 16.15 1.05
CA TYR A 145 15.49 15.39 0.13
C TYR A 145 14.96 15.56 -1.32
N PRO A 146 15.26 16.70 -1.97
CA PRO A 146 14.84 16.96 -3.34
C PRO A 146 15.59 16.04 -4.30
N VAL A 147 14.86 15.46 -5.25
CA VAL A 147 15.37 14.55 -6.29
C VAL A 147 14.64 14.83 -7.59
N SER A 148 15.35 14.96 -8.70
CA SER A 148 14.70 14.85 -10.01
C SER A 148 14.63 13.38 -10.41
N PHE A 149 13.45 12.75 -10.29
CA PHE A 149 13.25 11.34 -10.68
C PHE A 149 13.53 11.13 -12.16
N LYS A 150 13.23 12.13 -12.99
CA LYS A 150 13.52 12.11 -14.41
C LYS A 150 15.03 12.05 -14.66
N THR A 151 15.80 12.93 -14.04
CA THR A 151 17.27 12.96 -14.18
C THR A 151 17.90 11.67 -13.68
N LEU A 152 17.40 11.11 -12.57
CA LEU A 152 17.87 9.81 -12.08
C LEU A 152 17.64 8.68 -13.10
N LEU A 153 16.48 8.64 -13.76
CA LEU A 153 16.21 7.67 -14.81
C LEU A 153 17.09 7.88 -16.04
N GLU A 154 17.34 9.12 -16.43
CA GLU A 154 18.23 9.45 -17.54
C GLU A 154 19.67 8.97 -17.24
N THR A 155 20.20 9.29 -16.07
CA THR A 155 21.54 8.85 -15.63
C THR A 155 21.61 7.32 -15.55
N LEU A 156 20.63 6.67 -14.94
CA LEU A 156 20.56 5.20 -14.89
C LEU A 156 20.56 4.59 -16.30
N SER A 157 19.77 5.18 -17.21
CA SER A 157 19.68 4.73 -18.62
C SER A 157 21.04 4.77 -19.32
N GLU A 158 21.87 5.76 -19.01
CA GLU A 158 23.22 5.91 -19.54
C GLU A 158 24.19 4.92 -18.90
N GLU A 159 24.15 4.74 -17.58
CA GLU A 159 25.03 3.80 -16.86
C GLU A 159 24.82 2.34 -17.28
N VAL A 160 23.56 1.94 -17.54
CA VAL A 160 23.24 0.55 -17.91
C VAL A 160 23.08 0.35 -19.43
N ASP A 161 23.39 1.36 -20.24
CA ASP A 161 23.24 1.37 -21.70
C ASP A 161 21.87 0.87 -22.19
N ASN A 162 20.80 1.36 -21.52
CA ASN A 162 19.42 0.97 -21.83
C ASN A 162 18.52 2.20 -22.07
N PRO A 163 18.47 2.73 -23.29
CA PRO A 163 17.70 3.94 -23.62
C PRO A 163 16.20 3.85 -23.31
N ARG A 164 15.65 2.64 -23.17
CA ARG A 164 14.23 2.43 -22.84
C ARG A 164 13.87 2.87 -21.43
N LEU A 165 14.84 3.05 -20.54
CA LEU A 165 14.62 3.49 -19.17
C LEU A 165 14.26 4.97 -19.07
N ARG A 166 14.75 5.82 -19.98
CA ARG A 166 14.59 7.30 -19.93
C ARG A 166 13.17 7.81 -19.70
N GLY A 167 12.15 7.07 -20.12
CA GLY A 167 10.74 7.48 -19.99
C GLY A 167 9.89 6.55 -19.12
N LEU A 168 10.51 5.63 -18.39
CA LEU A 168 9.78 4.63 -17.59
C LEU A 168 9.33 5.16 -16.23
N VAL A 169 8.36 6.07 -16.21
CA VAL A 169 7.75 6.65 -14.99
C VAL A 169 7.33 5.55 -13.98
N ARG A 170 6.94 4.37 -14.46
CA ARG A 170 6.62 3.23 -13.58
C ARG A 170 7.79 2.71 -12.74
N MET A 171 9.03 3.17 -13.01
CA MET A 171 10.20 2.86 -12.19
C MET A 171 10.36 3.78 -10.98
N TYR A 172 9.57 4.86 -10.89
CA TYR A 172 9.62 5.80 -9.77
C TYR A 172 9.36 5.11 -8.43
N ASN A 173 8.49 4.09 -8.42
CA ASN A 173 8.23 3.30 -7.22
C ASN A 173 9.49 2.60 -6.69
N VAL A 174 10.24 1.91 -7.55
CA VAL A 174 11.50 1.23 -7.16
C VAL A 174 12.54 2.26 -6.76
N ILE A 175 12.68 3.34 -7.51
CA ILE A 175 13.60 4.45 -7.19
C ILE A 175 13.27 5.03 -5.82
N GLY A 176 12.02 5.41 -5.57
CA GLY A 176 11.57 6.02 -4.31
C GLY A 176 11.78 5.10 -3.09
N VAL A 177 11.47 3.81 -3.23
CA VAL A 177 11.74 2.81 -2.18
C VAL A 177 13.24 2.69 -1.92
N SER A 178 14.05 2.61 -2.98
CA SER A 178 15.49 2.42 -2.84
C SER A 178 16.20 3.64 -2.26
N LEU A 179 15.77 4.86 -2.62
CA LEU A 179 16.19 6.10 -1.99
C LEU A 179 15.86 6.08 -0.48
N SER A 180 14.64 5.65 -0.13
CA SER A 180 14.21 5.54 1.27
C SER A 180 15.07 4.54 2.05
N LEU A 181 15.30 3.34 1.50
CA LEU A 181 16.09 2.29 2.13
C LEU A 181 17.57 2.69 2.27
N GLY A 182 18.13 3.38 1.27
CA GLY A 182 19.48 3.94 1.35
C GLY A 182 19.60 5.01 2.43
N LEU A 183 18.59 5.88 2.57
CA LEU A 183 18.55 6.94 3.56
C LEU A 183 18.48 6.40 5.00
N ILE A 184 17.68 5.36 5.23
CA ILE A 184 17.56 4.69 6.55
C ILE A 184 18.62 3.61 6.78
N GLN A 185 19.59 3.48 5.88
CA GLN A 185 20.73 2.55 5.98
C GLN A 185 20.33 1.06 6.10
N MET A 186 19.20 0.66 5.52
CA MET A 186 18.81 -0.73 5.45
C MET A 186 19.79 -1.51 4.56
N PRO A 187 20.23 -2.74 4.92
CA PRO A 187 21.15 -3.51 4.09
C PRO A 187 20.67 -3.70 2.64
N SER A 188 21.50 -3.35 1.66
CA SER A 188 21.14 -3.37 0.24
C SER A 188 20.81 -4.77 -0.29
N ASP A 189 21.44 -5.81 0.27
CA ASP A 189 21.19 -7.20 -0.14
C ASP A 189 19.73 -7.63 0.07
N SER A 190 19.10 -7.13 1.13
CA SER A 190 17.69 -7.41 1.40
C SER A 190 16.76 -6.80 0.34
N LEU A 191 17.12 -5.64 -0.22
CA LEU A 191 16.39 -5.01 -1.31
C LEU A 191 16.50 -5.83 -2.60
N VAL A 192 17.71 -6.24 -2.98
CA VAL A 192 17.96 -7.05 -4.18
C VAL A 192 17.21 -8.37 -4.09
N ASN A 193 17.31 -9.09 -2.96
CA ASN A 193 16.62 -10.35 -2.73
C ASN A 193 15.10 -10.19 -2.79
N SER A 194 14.54 -9.10 -2.24
CA SER A 194 13.10 -8.83 -2.29
C SER A 194 12.59 -8.58 -3.71
N ILE A 195 13.38 -7.90 -4.54
CA ILE A 195 13.06 -7.68 -5.95
C ILE A 195 13.07 -9.00 -6.72
N ASP A 196 14.09 -9.85 -6.51
CA ASP A 196 14.16 -11.18 -7.13
C ASP A 196 12.94 -12.03 -6.81
N ASP A 197 12.56 -12.07 -5.55
CA ASP A 197 11.38 -12.82 -5.11
C ASP A 197 10.08 -12.30 -5.75
N ILE A 198 9.90 -10.98 -5.80
CA ILE A 198 8.68 -10.36 -6.36
C ILE A 198 8.58 -10.59 -7.86
N PHE A 199 9.70 -10.51 -8.57
CA PHE A 199 9.76 -10.65 -10.02
C PHE A 199 10.30 -12.00 -10.49
N SER A 200 10.32 -13.04 -9.63
CA SER A 200 10.87 -14.37 -9.92
C SER A 200 10.37 -15.01 -11.22
N LYS A 201 9.10 -14.75 -11.58
CA LYS A 201 8.49 -15.21 -12.85
C LYS A 201 8.87 -14.37 -14.08
N LYS A 202 9.60 -13.26 -13.90
CA LYS A 202 9.92 -12.29 -14.95
C LYS A 202 11.39 -11.80 -14.85
N PRO A 203 12.39 -12.65 -15.11
CA PRO A 203 13.80 -12.38 -14.80
C PRO A 203 14.34 -11.09 -15.44
N LYS A 204 13.95 -10.76 -16.67
CA LYS A 204 14.38 -9.50 -17.33
C LYS A 204 13.82 -8.25 -16.62
N ILE A 205 12.66 -8.36 -16.00
CA ILE A 205 12.07 -7.26 -15.22
C ILE A 205 12.80 -7.17 -13.87
N ALA A 206 13.12 -8.31 -13.23
CA ALA A 206 13.89 -8.36 -12.01
C ALA A 206 15.25 -7.65 -12.19
N GLU A 207 16.01 -8.00 -13.22
CA GLU A 207 17.31 -7.42 -13.52
C GLU A 207 17.28 -5.88 -13.65
N ILE A 208 16.32 -5.35 -14.42
CA ILE A 208 16.17 -3.90 -14.59
C ILE A 208 15.81 -3.22 -13.26
N ASN A 209 14.92 -3.83 -12.48
CA ASN A 209 14.55 -3.28 -11.18
C ASN A 209 15.70 -3.32 -10.17
N GLN A 210 16.53 -4.36 -10.18
CA GLN A 210 17.73 -4.46 -9.34
C GLN A 210 18.77 -3.40 -9.71
N GLN A 211 19.00 -3.15 -10.99
CA GLN A 211 19.89 -2.08 -11.44
C GLN A 211 19.40 -0.72 -10.95
N ALA A 212 18.12 -0.43 -11.14
CA ALA A 212 17.50 0.81 -10.65
C ALA A 212 17.57 0.94 -9.13
N ALA A 213 17.33 -0.17 -8.43
CA ALA A 213 17.37 -0.22 -6.98
C ALA A 213 18.79 0.05 -6.44
N SER A 214 19.77 -0.64 -6.96
CA SER A 214 21.18 -0.46 -6.54
C SER A 214 21.69 0.94 -6.84
N PHE A 215 21.38 1.47 -8.03
CA PHE A 215 21.72 2.83 -8.41
C PHE A 215 21.13 3.87 -7.44
N SER A 216 19.81 3.79 -7.20
CA SER A 216 19.09 4.77 -6.37
C SER A 216 19.47 4.66 -4.88
N TYR A 217 19.70 3.44 -4.38
CA TYR A 217 20.21 3.21 -3.03
C TYR A 217 21.59 3.88 -2.84
N ASN A 218 22.51 3.68 -3.78
CA ASN A 218 23.83 4.27 -3.75
C ASN A 218 23.78 5.80 -3.89
N TYR A 219 22.84 6.30 -4.71
CA TYR A 219 22.62 7.74 -4.86
C TYR A 219 22.21 8.37 -3.51
N ALA A 220 21.25 7.79 -2.80
CA ALA A 220 20.83 8.29 -1.50
C ALA A 220 22.00 8.29 -0.49
N SER A 221 22.74 7.19 -0.41
CA SER A 221 23.88 7.05 0.51
C SER A 221 24.99 8.05 0.27
N LYS A 222 25.16 8.53 -0.98
CA LYS A 222 26.23 9.47 -1.37
C LYS A 222 25.81 10.94 -1.31
N ASN A 223 24.55 11.23 -1.62
CA ASN A 223 24.09 12.59 -1.89
C ASN A 223 23.14 13.15 -0.82
N PHE A 224 22.53 12.30 0.00
CA PHE A 224 21.66 12.76 1.06
C PHE A 224 22.42 12.96 2.35
N GLU A 225 22.05 14.01 3.09
CA GLU A 225 22.53 14.21 4.46
C GLU A 225 22.02 13.10 5.38
N ASN A 226 22.74 12.84 6.46
CA ASN A 226 22.36 11.81 7.43
C ASN A 226 20.94 12.02 7.94
N PHE A 227 20.14 10.98 7.85
CA PHE A 227 18.83 10.89 8.45
C PHE A 227 18.93 10.37 9.88
N ASN A 228 18.05 10.83 10.76
CA ASN A 228 18.16 10.51 12.20
C ASN A 228 17.71 9.08 12.55
N HIS A 229 17.14 8.37 11.59
CA HIS A 229 16.70 6.99 11.76
C HIS A 229 17.58 6.05 10.95
N SER A 230 18.17 5.06 11.61
CA SER A 230 18.91 3.96 10.97
C SER A 230 18.28 2.64 11.38
N LEU A 231 17.99 1.81 10.40
CA LEU A 231 17.29 0.53 10.57
C LEU A 231 18.22 -0.61 10.12
N THR A 232 18.86 -1.24 11.09
CA THR A 232 19.89 -2.27 10.83
C THR A 232 19.36 -3.70 10.84
N GLY A 233 18.04 -3.87 11.08
CA GLY A 233 17.40 -5.16 11.24
C GLY A 233 17.30 -5.61 12.70
N THR A 234 16.51 -6.63 12.91
CA THR A 234 16.25 -7.25 14.21
C THR A 234 16.28 -8.77 14.09
N GLN A 235 16.07 -9.49 15.18
CA GLN A 235 16.05 -10.94 15.14
C GLN A 235 14.84 -11.44 14.37
N LYS A 236 15.06 -12.19 13.30
CA LYS A 236 13.98 -12.76 12.47
C LYS A 236 13.15 -13.75 13.27
N GLN A 237 11.83 -13.59 13.22
CA GLN A 237 10.89 -14.56 13.79
C GLN A 237 10.61 -15.65 12.75
N SER A 238 10.79 -16.93 13.12
CA SER A 238 10.69 -18.05 12.19
C SER A 238 9.26 -18.43 11.79
N ASP A 239 8.27 -18.11 12.64
CA ASP A 239 6.90 -18.64 12.52
C ASP A 239 5.88 -17.57 12.09
N THR A 240 6.35 -16.54 11.38
CA THR A 240 5.50 -15.44 10.89
C THR A 240 5.53 -15.34 9.39
N ILE A 241 4.39 -14.96 8.80
CA ILE A 241 4.25 -14.65 7.39
C ILE A 241 3.77 -13.21 7.22
N LEU A 242 4.24 -12.55 6.17
CA LEU A 242 3.72 -11.25 5.75
C LEU A 242 2.66 -11.47 4.68
N VAL A 243 1.42 -11.10 4.98
CA VAL A 243 0.28 -11.22 4.05
C VAL A 243 -0.57 -9.97 4.07
N GLN A 244 -1.26 -9.72 2.97
CA GLN A 244 -2.30 -8.69 2.93
C GLN A 244 -3.55 -9.21 3.68
N GLY A 245 -4.35 -8.31 4.26
CA GLY A 245 -5.49 -8.68 5.11
C GLY A 245 -6.50 -9.60 4.43
N HIS A 246 -6.83 -9.34 3.16
CA HIS A 246 -7.76 -10.19 2.39
C HIS A 246 -7.20 -11.61 2.15
N PHE A 247 -5.89 -11.76 1.94
CA PHE A 247 -5.26 -13.09 1.85
C PHE A 247 -5.26 -13.80 3.21
N GLY A 248 -5.06 -13.05 4.30
CA GLY A 248 -5.20 -13.60 5.64
C GLY A 248 -6.61 -14.13 5.92
N CYS A 249 -7.65 -13.39 5.49
CA CYS A 249 -9.04 -13.85 5.56
C CYS A 249 -9.27 -15.11 4.71
N SER A 250 -8.76 -15.14 3.47
CA SER A 250 -8.87 -16.32 2.60
C SER A 250 -8.22 -17.55 3.22
N LEU A 251 -6.98 -17.41 3.71
CA LEU A 251 -6.28 -18.50 4.41
C LEU A 251 -7.06 -18.98 5.64
N GLY A 252 -7.60 -18.06 6.44
CA GLY A 252 -8.45 -18.40 7.58
C GLY A 252 -9.70 -19.19 7.16
N LYS A 253 -10.39 -18.78 6.10
CA LYS A 253 -11.53 -19.51 5.53
C LYS A 253 -11.16 -20.92 5.09
N MET A 254 -10.04 -21.07 4.38
CA MET A 254 -9.55 -22.38 3.92
C MET A 254 -9.26 -23.31 5.09
N VAL A 255 -8.51 -22.83 6.10
CA VAL A 255 -8.13 -23.60 7.31
C VAL A 255 -9.36 -23.95 8.15
N CYS A 256 -10.32 -23.01 8.29
CA CYS A 256 -11.56 -23.26 9.04
C CYS A 256 -12.57 -24.14 8.29
N GLY A 257 -12.25 -24.59 7.08
CA GLY A 257 -13.09 -25.51 6.32
C GLY A 257 -14.29 -24.85 5.61
N CYS A 258 -14.17 -23.59 5.22
CA CYS A 258 -15.11 -22.98 4.28
C CYS A 258 -15.02 -23.73 2.95
N ARG A 259 -16.16 -24.15 2.41
CA ARG A 259 -16.22 -24.95 1.17
C ARG A 259 -17.08 -24.31 0.08
N PHE A 260 -17.70 -23.17 0.39
CA PHE A 260 -18.47 -22.40 -0.56
C PHE A 260 -18.26 -20.90 -0.35
N GLN A 261 -17.90 -20.20 -1.41
CA GLN A 261 -17.79 -18.72 -1.47
C GLN A 261 -18.58 -18.23 -2.66
N SER A 262 -19.54 -17.35 -2.45
CA SER A 262 -20.19 -16.60 -3.52
C SER A 262 -19.86 -15.13 -3.41
N TYR A 263 -19.70 -14.42 -4.54
CA TYR A 263 -19.36 -13.00 -4.51
C TYR A 263 -19.80 -12.28 -5.79
N TYR A 264 -20.10 -11.00 -5.66
CA TYR A 264 -20.16 -10.07 -6.77
C TYR A 264 -18.90 -9.18 -6.76
N PRO A 265 -18.21 -8.98 -7.90
CA PRO A 265 -16.94 -8.28 -7.95
C PRO A 265 -17.07 -6.82 -7.53
N ILE A 266 -16.41 -6.45 -6.44
CA ILE A 266 -16.26 -5.08 -5.97
C ILE A 266 -14.90 -4.93 -5.28
N THR A 267 -14.15 -3.88 -5.62
CA THR A 267 -12.86 -3.59 -4.98
C THR A 267 -13.09 -2.98 -3.57
N PRO A 268 -12.38 -3.45 -2.51
CA PRO A 268 -11.29 -4.44 -2.53
C PRO A 268 -11.71 -5.88 -2.21
N ALA A 269 -12.99 -6.16 -2.08
CA ALA A 269 -13.52 -7.47 -1.64
C ALA A 269 -13.23 -8.62 -2.61
N SER A 270 -13.13 -8.31 -3.92
CA SER A 270 -12.85 -9.32 -4.95
C SER A 270 -11.55 -10.07 -4.75
N ASP A 271 -10.52 -9.41 -4.19
CA ASP A 271 -9.19 -10.01 -4.03
C ASP A 271 -9.23 -11.25 -3.11
N GLU A 272 -10.11 -11.26 -2.11
CA GLU A 272 -10.35 -12.44 -1.26
C GLU A 272 -10.89 -13.62 -2.08
N SER A 273 -11.93 -13.38 -2.86
CA SER A 273 -12.60 -14.43 -3.65
C SER A 273 -11.71 -14.94 -4.78
N VAL A 274 -10.97 -14.06 -5.45
CA VAL A 274 -9.98 -14.43 -6.49
C VAL A 274 -8.85 -15.29 -5.92
N TYR A 275 -8.41 -15.00 -4.68
CA TYR A 275 -7.43 -15.84 -4.02
C TYR A 275 -7.97 -17.25 -3.73
N LEU A 276 -9.22 -17.36 -3.22
CA LEU A 276 -9.88 -18.64 -2.99
C LEU A 276 -10.07 -19.41 -4.29
N GLU A 277 -10.51 -18.76 -5.37
CA GLU A 277 -10.66 -19.35 -6.70
C GLU A 277 -9.35 -19.92 -7.24
N SER A 278 -8.26 -19.17 -7.05
CA SER A 278 -6.92 -19.63 -7.47
C SER A 278 -6.40 -20.82 -6.65
N ASN A 279 -7.04 -21.14 -5.53
CA ASN A 279 -6.67 -22.21 -4.59
C ASN A 279 -7.86 -23.12 -4.28
N GLU A 280 -8.75 -23.34 -5.22
CA GLU A 280 -9.96 -24.16 -5.02
C GLU A 280 -9.67 -25.61 -4.62
N ILE A 281 -8.56 -26.16 -5.08
CA ILE A 281 -8.12 -27.51 -4.73
C ILE A 281 -7.17 -27.44 -3.55
N LEU A 282 -7.54 -28.04 -2.45
CA LEU A 282 -6.77 -28.09 -1.22
C LEU A 282 -6.28 -29.51 -0.96
N GLU A 283 -5.00 -29.66 -0.63
CA GLU A 283 -4.49 -30.89 -0.03
C GLU A 283 -4.90 -30.91 1.44
N ILE A 284 -5.79 -31.83 1.81
CA ILE A 284 -6.19 -32.09 3.18
C ILE A 284 -5.42 -33.32 3.66
N GLU A 285 -5.20 -33.46 5.00
CA GLU A 285 -4.50 -34.60 5.59
C GLU A 285 -4.92 -35.95 5.01
N ASN A 286 -3.95 -36.84 4.77
CA ASN A 286 -4.11 -38.21 4.26
C ASN A 286 -4.53 -38.32 2.77
N ASP A 287 -3.91 -37.54 1.89
CA ASP A 287 -4.13 -37.60 0.43
C ASP A 287 -5.60 -37.41 -0.01
N ARG A 288 -6.42 -36.77 0.81
CA ARG A 288 -7.78 -36.42 0.44
C ARG A 288 -7.82 -35.01 -0.10
N PRO A 289 -8.10 -34.84 -1.41
CA PRO A 289 -8.32 -33.49 -1.92
C PRO A 289 -9.61 -32.92 -1.34
N GLY A 290 -9.53 -31.73 -0.81
CA GLY A 290 -10.68 -30.89 -0.51
C GLY A 290 -10.85 -29.85 -1.59
N SER A 291 -12.04 -29.25 -1.70
CA SER A 291 -12.26 -28.14 -2.60
C SER A 291 -13.10 -27.05 -1.94
N THR A 292 -12.86 -25.82 -2.35
CA THR A 292 -13.74 -24.68 -2.07
C THR A 292 -14.38 -24.29 -3.40
N ILE A 293 -15.67 -24.34 -3.49
CA ILE A 293 -16.40 -23.86 -4.67
C ILE A 293 -16.50 -22.34 -4.57
N VAL A 294 -16.01 -21.64 -5.59
CA VAL A 294 -16.09 -20.18 -5.67
C VAL A 294 -16.99 -19.79 -6.84
N VAL A 295 -18.00 -18.98 -6.58
CA VAL A 295 -19.00 -18.59 -7.58
C VAL A 295 -19.11 -17.07 -7.68
N GLN A 296 -18.78 -16.53 -8.84
CA GLN A 296 -19.10 -15.16 -9.17
C GLN A 296 -20.58 -15.05 -9.56
N THR A 297 -21.30 -14.14 -8.92
CA THR A 297 -22.73 -13.91 -9.14
C THR A 297 -22.97 -12.65 -9.97
N GLU A 298 -24.24 -12.45 -10.39
CA GLU A 298 -24.64 -11.27 -11.14
C GLU A 298 -24.80 -10.02 -10.25
N ASP A 299 -25.13 -10.21 -8.96
CA ASP A 299 -25.27 -9.16 -7.98
C ASP A 299 -25.04 -9.66 -6.54
N GLU A 300 -25.03 -8.76 -5.58
CA GLU A 300 -24.80 -9.09 -4.17
C GLU A 300 -25.99 -9.80 -3.53
N ILE A 301 -27.22 -9.56 -4.01
CA ILE A 301 -28.42 -10.25 -3.52
C ILE A 301 -28.34 -11.74 -3.88
N SER A 302 -27.91 -12.04 -5.10
CA SER A 302 -27.65 -13.41 -5.54
C SER A 302 -26.53 -14.04 -4.75
N ALA A 303 -25.45 -13.29 -4.45
CA ALA A 303 -24.33 -13.80 -3.69
C ALA A 303 -24.75 -14.24 -2.28
N ILE A 304 -25.45 -13.40 -1.54
CA ILE A 304 -25.93 -13.77 -0.20
C ILE A 304 -26.97 -14.91 -0.26
N GLY A 305 -27.85 -14.91 -1.26
CA GLY A 305 -28.84 -15.97 -1.44
C GLY A 305 -28.20 -17.35 -1.68
N MET A 306 -27.17 -17.42 -2.54
CA MET A 306 -26.42 -18.66 -2.79
C MET A 306 -25.66 -19.12 -1.56
N MET A 307 -25.02 -18.19 -0.82
CA MET A 307 -24.33 -18.49 0.43
C MET A 307 -25.30 -19.11 1.47
N ILE A 308 -26.45 -18.50 1.67
CA ILE A 308 -27.50 -19.01 2.58
C ILE A 308 -27.98 -20.40 2.14
N GLY A 309 -28.30 -20.56 0.85
CA GLY A 309 -28.73 -21.85 0.30
C GLY A 309 -27.69 -22.96 0.51
N SER A 310 -26.42 -22.65 0.31
CA SER A 310 -25.33 -23.58 0.60
C SER A 310 -25.21 -23.88 2.10
N ALA A 311 -25.33 -22.86 2.96
CA ALA A 311 -25.26 -23.04 4.41
C ALA A 311 -26.37 -23.95 4.96
N LEU A 312 -27.58 -23.90 4.40
CA LEU A 312 -28.70 -24.77 4.76
C LEU A 312 -28.42 -26.27 4.52
N THR A 313 -27.47 -26.60 3.65
CA THR A 313 -26.99 -27.99 3.46
C THR A 313 -25.97 -28.45 4.51
N GLY A 314 -25.63 -27.60 5.48
CA GLY A 314 -24.58 -27.85 6.47
C GLY A 314 -23.17 -27.47 5.97
N THR A 315 -23.03 -26.86 4.80
CA THR A 315 -21.76 -26.42 4.24
C THR A 315 -21.34 -25.10 4.88
N ARG A 316 -20.09 -25.00 5.34
CA ARG A 316 -19.53 -23.70 5.77
C ARG A 316 -19.38 -22.78 4.56
N SER A 317 -20.16 -21.72 4.57
CA SER A 317 -20.33 -20.81 3.44
C SER A 317 -20.02 -19.38 3.81
N SER A 318 -19.49 -18.63 2.84
CA SER A 318 -19.16 -17.22 3.04
C SER A 318 -19.39 -16.39 1.77
N THR A 319 -19.44 -15.09 1.96
CA THR A 319 -19.38 -14.09 0.89
C THR A 319 -18.48 -12.92 1.31
N SER A 320 -18.02 -12.15 0.34
CA SER A 320 -17.28 -10.91 0.56
C SER A 320 -17.86 -9.79 -0.28
N THR A 321 -17.91 -8.60 0.31
CA THR A 321 -18.46 -7.41 -0.36
C THR A 321 -17.87 -6.12 0.23
N SER A 322 -18.32 -4.97 -0.29
CA SER A 322 -18.01 -3.64 0.21
C SER A 322 -19.31 -2.92 0.64
N GLY A 323 -19.22 -1.67 1.09
CA GLY A 323 -20.35 -0.93 1.66
C GLY A 323 -21.66 -0.99 0.88
N PRO A 324 -21.71 -0.63 -0.42
CA PRO A 324 -22.97 -0.65 -1.18
C PRO A 324 -23.52 -2.07 -1.35
N GLY A 325 -22.70 -3.07 -1.54
CA GLY A 325 -23.15 -4.45 -1.65
C GLY A 325 -23.68 -5.00 -0.32
N PHE A 326 -23.05 -4.63 0.80
CA PHE A 326 -23.57 -5.00 2.13
C PHE A 326 -24.95 -4.40 2.38
N ALA A 327 -25.21 -3.16 1.94
CA ALA A 327 -26.53 -2.56 2.04
C ALA A 327 -27.63 -3.38 1.30
N LEU A 328 -27.29 -3.96 0.14
CA LEU A 328 -28.18 -4.85 -0.61
C LEU A 328 -28.39 -6.21 0.07
N MET A 329 -27.46 -6.65 0.90
CA MET A 329 -27.50 -7.95 1.59
C MET A 329 -28.31 -7.95 2.89
N THR A 330 -28.68 -6.77 3.42
CA THR A 330 -29.22 -6.61 4.79
C THR A 330 -30.51 -7.39 5.06
N GLU A 331 -31.45 -7.45 4.10
CA GLU A 331 -32.69 -8.20 4.24
C GLU A 331 -32.41 -9.72 4.37
N ALA A 332 -31.60 -10.26 3.47
CA ALA A 332 -31.26 -11.68 3.50
C ALA A 332 -30.43 -12.04 4.75
N LEU A 333 -29.57 -11.14 5.23
CA LEU A 333 -28.85 -11.31 6.48
C LEU A 333 -29.82 -11.37 7.67
N GLY A 334 -30.82 -10.49 7.70
CA GLY A 334 -31.89 -10.54 8.71
C GLY A 334 -32.66 -11.87 8.68
N TRP A 335 -32.96 -12.37 7.49
CA TRP A 335 -33.60 -13.68 7.30
C TRP A 335 -32.72 -14.82 7.83
N ALA A 336 -31.42 -14.80 7.51
CA ALA A 336 -30.47 -15.80 8.00
C ALA A 336 -30.37 -15.80 9.53
N GLY A 337 -30.38 -14.60 10.17
CA GLY A 337 -30.35 -14.46 11.61
C GLY A 337 -31.61 -15.05 12.29
N ILE A 338 -32.81 -14.76 11.78
CA ILE A 338 -34.06 -15.29 12.33
C ILE A 338 -34.14 -16.83 12.21
N ASN A 339 -33.58 -17.38 11.13
CA ASN A 339 -33.59 -18.82 10.88
C ASN A 339 -32.34 -19.54 11.40
N GLU A 340 -31.48 -18.86 12.15
CA GLU A 340 -30.26 -19.41 12.76
C GLU A 340 -29.32 -20.08 11.73
N VAL A 341 -29.27 -19.54 10.51
CA VAL A 341 -28.38 -20.04 9.45
C VAL A 341 -26.99 -19.46 9.64
N ALA A 342 -26.01 -20.31 9.89
CA ALA A 342 -24.62 -19.91 10.12
C ALA A 342 -23.93 -19.48 8.80
N VAL A 343 -23.69 -18.18 8.64
CA VAL A 343 -23.02 -17.59 7.47
C VAL A 343 -21.94 -16.60 7.89
N VAL A 344 -20.97 -16.36 7.02
CA VAL A 344 -19.92 -15.35 7.23
C VAL A 344 -19.90 -14.38 6.07
N ILE A 345 -20.07 -13.09 6.38
CA ILE A 345 -19.91 -11.99 5.42
C ILE A 345 -18.65 -11.22 5.78
N THR A 346 -17.69 -11.13 4.86
CA THR A 346 -16.52 -10.27 5.04
C THR A 346 -16.79 -8.93 4.37
N LEU A 347 -16.82 -7.87 5.18
CA LEU A 347 -17.03 -6.51 4.69
C LEU A 347 -15.68 -5.80 4.56
N TYR A 348 -15.29 -5.48 3.33
CA TYR A 348 -14.11 -4.69 3.01
C TYR A 348 -14.52 -3.27 2.65
N GLN A 349 -13.95 -2.31 3.36
CA GLN A 349 -14.27 -0.90 3.13
C GLN A 349 -13.07 -0.16 2.52
N ARG A 350 -13.35 0.89 1.79
CA ARG A 350 -12.41 1.87 1.30
C ARG A 350 -13.01 3.26 1.45
N SER A 351 -12.16 4.29 1.47
CA SER A 351 -12.63 5.67 1.48
C SER A 351 -13.39 6.03 0.21
N GLY A 352 -14.40 6.87 0.35
CA GLY A 352 -15.17 7.39 -0.76
C GLY A 352 -16.68 7.18 -0.63
N PRO A 353 -17.48 7.96 -1.39
CA PRO A 353 -18.93 7.83 -1.37
C PRO A 353 -19.34 6.45 -1.89
N SER A 354 -20.33 5.86 -1.22
CA SER A 354 -20.93 4.55 -1.51
C SER A 354 -20.02 3.33 -1.28
N THR A 355 -18.78 3.48 -0.81
CA THR A 355 -17.84 2.36 -0.60
C THR A 355 -17.25 2.29 0.80
N GLY A 356 -17.40 3.36 1.58
CA GLY A 356 -16.96 3.46 2.97
C GLY A 356 -18.08 3.24 3.99
#